data_3c10850e3c48ea0d430e8f3ea6534339
#
_entry.id   3c10850e3c48ea0d430e8f3ea6534339
#
_cell.length_a   1.000
_cell.length_b   1.000
_cell.length_c   1.000
_cell.angle_alpha   90.00
_cell.angle_beta   90.00
_cell.angle_gamma   90.00
#
_symmetry.space_group_name_H-M   'P 1'
#
loop_
_entity.id
_entity.type
_entity.pdbx_description
1 polymer ?
#
loop_
_entity_poly.entity_id
_entity_poly.type
_entity_poly.pdbx_seq_one_letter_code
_entity_poly.pdbx_strand_id
1 'polypeptide(L)'
;MQMSDVIADMLTRIRNANSAKHQTVDIPASNMKKAIAEILVEEGYVKSYQVIDDGKQGTIRVTLKYLQGKQKVIRGIRRVSKPGLRIYAGCEDMPSVMNGLGIAIVSTSKGIMTGKKAKSLNVGGEVLAFVW
;
A
#
# COMPACT_ATOMS: atom_id res chain seq x y z
N MET A 1 10.22 18.16 11.79
CA MET A 1 9.76 18.38 10.42
C MET A 1 8.50 17.56 10.17
N GLN A 2 7.43 18.23 9.73
CA GLN A 2 6.18 17.52 9.45
C GLN A 2 6.23 16.80 8.10
N MET A 3 5.79 15.57 8.09
CA MET A 3 5.63 14.82 6.85
C MET A 3 4.36 15.27 6.16
N SER A 4 4.48 15.79 4.94
CA SER A 4 3.32 16.21 4.15
C SER A 4 2.60 15.04 3.49
N ASP A 5 3.27 13.91 3.30
CA ASP A 5 2.69 12.71 2.66
C ASP A 5 3.12 11.46 3.43
N VAL A 6 2.27 11.07 4.39
CA VAL A 6 2.54 9.90 5.23
C VAL A 6 2.41 8.58 4.47
N ILE A 7 1.60 8.58 3.40
CA ILE A 7 1.47 7.39 2.55
C ILE A 7 2.74 7.20 1.73
N ALA A 8 3.28 8.26 1.15
CA ALA A 8 4.55 8.20 0.42
C ALA A 8 5.67 7.72 1.33
N ASP A 9 5.69 8.17 2.58
CA ASP A 9 6.67 7.71 3.57
C ASP A 9 6.57 6.20 3.80
N MET A 10 5.35 5.70 4.00
CA MET A 10 5.10 4.26 4.16
C MET A 10 5.62 3.47 2.98
N LEU A 11 5.27 3.89 1.76
CA LEU A 11 5.68 3.20 0.55
C LEU A 11 7.20 3.23 0.37
N THR A 12 7.83 4.35 0.70
CA THR A 12 9.28 4.50 0.62
C THR A 12 9.99 3.59 1.62
N ARG A 13 9.48 3.49 2.86
CA ARG A 13 10.04 2.59 3.86
C ARG A 13 9.97 1.14 3.40
N ILE A 14 8.84 0.73 2.84
CA ILE A 14 8.67 -0.64 2.32
C ILE A 14 9.62 -0.87 1.14
N ARG A 15 9.70 0.08 0.22
CA ARG A 15 10.59 -0.02 -0.95
C ARG A 15 12.06 -0.17 -0.52
N ASN A 16 12.50 0.67 0.40
CA ASN A 16 13.89 0.65 0.85
C ASN A 16 14.21 -0.64 1.62
N ALA A 17 13.33 -1.09 2.50
CA ALA A 17 13.51 -2.33 3.23
C ALA A 17 13.54 -3.53 2.28
N ASN A 18 12.67 -3.52 1.26
CA ASN A 18 12.62 -4.57 0.26
C ASN A 18 13.91 -4.62 -0.57
N SER A 19 14.45 -3.46 -0.94
CA SER A 19 15.71 -3.37 -1.69
C SER A 19 16.91 -3.82 -0.86
N ALA A 20 16.92 -3.50 0.44
CA ALA A 20 17.96 -3.93 1.37
C ALA A 20 17.76 -5.36 1.86
N LYS A 21 16.66 -6.01 1.45
CA LYS A 21 16.30 -7.38 1.84
C LYS A 21 16.15 -7.55 3.34
N HIS A 22 15.62 -6.53 4.01
CA HIS A 22 15.27 -6.60 5.41
C HIS A 22 14.08 -7.55 5.61
N GLN A 23 14.04 -8.21 6.76
CA GLN A 23 12.96 -9.13 7.08
C GLN A 23 11.69 -8.38 7.47
N THR A 24 11.84 -7.27 8.20
CA THR A 24 10.71 -6.47 8.65
C THR A 24 10.99 -4.98 8.42
N VAL A 25 9.92 -4.18 8.43
CA VAL A 25 10.01 -2.73 8.38
C VAL A 25 8.94 -2.15 9.31
N ASP A 26 9.34 -1.14 10.09
CA ASP A 26 8.45 -0.46 11.04
C ASP A 26 7.97 0.86 10.44
N ILE A 27 6.67 1.12 10.59
CA ILE A 27 6.01 2.28 10.02
C ILE A 27 5.12 2.90 11.11
N PRO A 28 5.16 4.22 11.33
CA PRO A 28 4.23 4.86 12.25
C PRO A 28 2.79 4.54 11.86
N ALA A 29 1.97 4.12 12.82
CA ALA A 29 0.64 3.60 12.56
C ALA A 29 -0.39 4.69 12.26
N SER A 30 -1.36 4.37 11.41
CA SER A 30 -2.60 5.09 11.24
C SER A 30 -3.63 4.11 10.67
N ASN A 31 -4.90 4.46 10.76
CA ASN A 31 -5.95 3.58 10.24
C ASN A 31 -5.80 3.33 8.74
N MET A 32 -5.45 4.38 7.99
CA MET A 32 -5.23 4.27 6.55
C MET A 32 -4.06 3.35 6.23
N LYS A 33 -2.94 3.50 6.94
CA LYS A 33 -1.77 2.66 6.71
C LYS A 33 -2.01 1.22 7.09
N LYS A 34 -2.80 0.96 8.17
CA LYS A 34 -3.21 -0.39 8.52
C LYS A 34 -4.01 -1.05 7.41
N ALA A 35 -4.96 -0.31 6.81
CA ALA A 35 -5.75 -0.81 5.70
C ALA A 35 -4.89 -1.13 4.50
N ILE A 36 -3.90 -0.30 4.19
CA ILE A 36 -2.95 -0.55 3.10
C ILE A 36 -2.12 -1.81 3.38
N ALA A 37 -1.62 -1.95 4.61
CA ALA A 37 -0.85 -3.14 5.00
C ALA A 37 -1.68 -4.41 4.85
N GLU A 38 -2.95 -4.37 5.25
CA GLU A 38 -3.86 -5.50 5.11
C GLU A 38 -4.06 -5.91 3.65
N ILE A 39 -4.22 -4.92 2.76
CA ILE A 39 -4.33 -5.18 1.31
C ILE A 39 -3.06 -5.85 0.80
N LEU A 40 -1.90 -5.38 1.21
CA LEU A 40 -0.63 -5.98 0.77
C LEU A 40 -0.49 -7.43 1.23
N VAL A 41 -1.00 -7.76 2.42
CA VAL A 41 -1.04 -9.15 2.89
C VAL A 41 -2.00 -9.98 2.06
N GLU A 42 -3.23 -9.50 1.87
CA GLU A 42 -4.28 -10.22 1.13
C GLU A 42 -3.88 -10.48 -0.31
N GLU A 43 -3.18 -9.54 -0.94
CA GLU A 43 -2.74 -9.67 -2.34
C GLU A 43 -1.41 -10.40 -2.47
N GLY A 44 -0.82 -10.83 -1.36
CA GLY A 44 0.38 -11.66 -1.37
C GLY A 44 1.68 -10.92 -1.59
N TYR A 45 1.70 -9.60 -1.41
CA TYR A 45 2.92 -8.80 -1.58
C TYR A 45 3.80 -8.79 -0.35
N VAL A 46 3.22 -8.91 0.84
CA VAL A 46 3.95 -9.05 2.10
C VAL A 46 3.43 -10.26 2.86
N LYS A 47 4.24 -10.77 3.77
CA LYS A 47 3.91 -12.01 4.50
C LYS A 47 2.84 -11.76 5.57
N SER A 48 3.02 -10.71 6.36
CA SER A 48 2.13 -10.39 7.46
C SER A 48 2.41 -8.99 7.97
N TYR A 49 1.54 -8.49 8.84
CA TYR A 49 1.80 -7.28 9.59
C TYR A 49 1.24 -7.43 11.00
N GLN A 50 1.79 -6.65 11.92
CA GLN A 50 1.26 -6.55 13.27
C GLN A 50 1.32 -5.10 13.74
N VAL A 51 0.39 -4.74 14.61
CA VAL A 51 0.36 -3.41 15.21
C VAL A 51 0.92 -3.50 16.61
N ILE A 52 1.94 -2.69 16.88
CA ILE A 52 2.60 -2.64 18.17
C ILE A 52 2.15 -1.37 18.87
N ASP A 53 1.48 -1.53 20.00
CA ASP A 53 1.01 -0.41 20.79
C ASP A 53 2.14 0.11 21.66
N ASP A 54 2.47 1.38 21.53
CA ASP A 54 3.51 2.04 22.31
C ASP A 54 2.93 3.09 23.28
N GLY A 55 1.61 3.07 23.47
CA GLY A 55 0.92 4.04 24.31
C GLY A 55 0.68 5.38 23.63
N LYS A 56 1.06 5.49 22.36
CA LYS A 56 0.89 6.71 21.55
C LYS A 56 0.21 6.34 20.23
N GLN A 57 0.83 6.71 19.12
CA GLN A 57 0.34 6.42 17.77
C GLN A 57 0.39 4.93 17.45
N GLY A 58 1.42 4.24 17.94
CA GLY A 58 1.67 2.85 17.60
C GLY A 58 2.55 2.70 16.38
N THR A 59 2.96 1.47 16.14
CA THR A 59 3.84 1.11 15.02
C THR A 59 3.24 -0.08 14.29
N ILE A 60 3.24 -0.02 12.96
CA ILE A 60 2.92 -1.18 12.13
C ILE A 60 4.24 -1.83 11.76
N ARG A 61 4.41 -3.08 12.13
CA ARG A 61 5.57 -3.88 11.72
C ARG A 61 5.14 -4.81 10.60
N VAL A 62 5.66 -4.55 9.40
CA VAL A 62 5.36 -5.35 8.21
C VAL A 62 6.48 -6.37 8.04
N THR A 63 6.11 -7.64 7.92
CA THR A 63 7.06 -8.71 7.59
C THR A 63 7.06 -8.90 6.08
N LEU A 64 8.19 -8.63 5.46
CA LEU A 64 8.34 -8.68 4.01
C LEU A 64 8.40 -10.13 3.53
N LYS A 65 8.10 -10.32 2.26
CA LYS A 65 8.04 -11.63 1.62
C LYS A 65 9.06 -11.69 0.50
N TYR A 66 9.79 -12.80 0.44
CA TYR A 66 10.77 -13.04 -0.62
C TYR A 66 10.56 -14.43 -1.21
N LEU A 67 10.88 -14.56 -2.49
CA LEU A 67 10.87 -15.85 -3.17
C LEU A 67 12.21 -16.56 -2.90
N GLN A 68 12.36 -17.78 -3.42
CA GLN A 68 13.61 -18.54 -3.33
C GLN A 68 14.77 -17.70 -3.85
N GLY A 69 15.93 -17.76 -3.16
CA GLY A 69 17.08 -16.96 -3.50
C GLY A 69 16.95 -15.50 -3.12
N LYS A 70 16.02 -15.17 -2.22
CA LYS A 70 15.73 -13.81 -1.73
C LYS A 70 15.31 -12.86 -2.85
N GLN A 71 14.63 -13.38 -3.88
CA GLN A 71 14.06 -12.55 -4.92
C GLN A 71 12.87 -11.77 -4.38
N LYS A 72 12.77 -10.51 -4.79
CA LYS A 72 11.68 -9.62 -4.35
C LYS A 72 10.34 -10.06 -4.89
N VAL A 73 9.33 -10.09 -4.03
CA VAL A 73 7.93 -10.23 -4.45
C VAL A 73 7.41 -8.89 -4.96
N ILE A 74 7.68 -7.81 -4.24
CA ILE A 74 7.33 -6.46 -4.69
C ILE A 74 8.40 -6.01 -5.68
N ARG A 75 8.01 -5.84 -6.93
CA ARG A 75 8.93 -5.37 -8.00
C ARG A 75 8.90 -3.88 -8.16
N GLY A 76 7.76 -3.25 -7.88
CA GLY A 76 7.61 -1.81 -7.92
C GLY A 76 6.50 -1.35 -7.01
N ILE A 77 6.65 -0.13 -6.52
CA ILE A 77 5.67 0.51 -5.67
C ILE A 77 5.72 2.01 -5.98
N ARG A 78 4.57 2.60 -6.29
CA ARG A 78 4.52 3.96 -6.79
C ARG A 78 3.36 4.72 -6.15
N ARG A 79 3.66 5.91 -5.61
CA ARG A 79 2.66 6.84 -5.16
C ARG A 79 2.00 7.50 -6.38
N VAL A 80 0.68 7.50 -6.44
CA VAL A 80 -0.07 8.10 -7.57
C VAL A 80 -0.65 9.45 -7.15
N SER A 81 -1.66 9.45 -6.27
CA SER A 81 -2.25 10.68 -5.75
C SER A 81 -1.33 11.29 -4.70
N LYS A 82 -1.10 12.60 -4.76
CA LYS A 82 -0.20 13.32 -3.84
C LYS A 82 -0.93 14.52 -3.26
N PRO A 83 -0.51 15.03 -2.08
CA PRO A 83 -1.17 16.19 -1.51
C PRO A 83 -1.28 17.41 -2.45
N GLY A 84 -0.27 17.63 -3.30
CA GLY A 84 -0.26 18.72 -4.28
C GLY A 84 -0.97 18.41 -5.59
N LEU A 85 -1.32 17.14 -5.83
CA LEU A 85 -1.97 16.70 -7.08
C LEU A 85 -2.76 15.43 -6.80
N ARG A 86 -4.02 15.59 -6.41
CA ARG A 86 -4.90 14.47 -6.14
C ARG A 86 -5.39 13.84 -7.44
N ILE A 87 -5.40 12.50 -7.49
CA ILE A 87 -5.81 11.72 -8.65
C ILE A 87 -6.99 10.85 -8.25
N TYR A 88 -8.11 11.01 -8.97
CA TYR A 88 -9.34 10.26 -8.73
C TYR A 88 -9.72 9.47 -9.98
N ALA A 89 -10.43 8.37 -9.79
CA ALA A 89 -10.98 7.58 -10.90
C ALA A 89 -12.37 7.09 -10.54
N GLY A 90 -13.28 7.14 -11.51
CA GLY A 90 -14.57 6.49 -11.38
C GLY A 90 -14.43 4.97 -11.50
N CYS A 91 -15.48 4.23 -11.12
CA CYS A 91 -15.41 2.77 -11.15
C CYS A 91 -15.12 2.21 -12.54
N GLU A 92 -15.60 2.89 -13.59
CA GLU A 92 -15.37 2.46 -14.97
C GLU A 92 -13.96 2.75 -15.45
N ASP A 93 -13.30 3.73 -14.83
CA ASP A 93 -11.96 4.20 -15.21
C ASP A 93 -10.87 3.72 -14.28
N MET A 94 -11.14 2.70 -13.46
CA MET A 94 -10.12 2.19 -12.54
C MET A 94 -8.90 1.69 -13.31
N PRO A 95 -7.71 2.18 -12.95
CA PRO A 95 -6.50 1.80 -13.70
C PRO A 95 -6.16 0.33 -13.49
N SER A 96 -5.68 -0.28 -14.56
CA SER A 96 -5.11 -1.62 -14.54
C SER A 96 -3.59 -1.49 -14.45
N VAL A 97 -2.98 -2.19 -13.51
CA VAL A 97 -1.55 -2.13 -13.26
C VAL A 97 -0.90 -3.38 -13.85
N MET A 98 0.07 -3.19 -14.76
CA MET A 98 0.79 -4.29 -15.41
C MET A 98 -0.16 -5.34 -15.98
N ASN A 99 -1.18 -4.90 -16.70
CA ASN A 99 -2.21 -5.76 -17.32
C ASN A 99 -2.90 -6.70 -16.32
N GLY A 100 -3.12 -6.21 -15.11
CA GLY A 100 -3.79 -6.97 -14.06
C GLY A 100 -2.88 -7.82 -13.17
N LEU A 101 -1.57 -7.82 -13.44
CA LEU A 101 -0.60 -8.53 -12.61
C LEU A 101 -0.30 -7.77 -11.31
N GLY A 102 -0.47 -6.44 -11.32
CA GLY A 102 -0.30 -5.61 -10.15
C GLY A 102 -1.65 -5.13 -9.60
N ILE A 103 -1.60 -4.26 -8.60
CA ILE A 103 -2.80 -3.70 -7.99
C ILE A 103 -2.73 -2.18 -7.92
N ALA A 104 -3.89 -1.55 -7.99
CA ALA A 104 -4.08 -0.16 -7.58
C ALA A 104 -4.71 -0.17 -6.19
N ILE A 105 -4.21 0.66 -5.29
CA ILE A 105 -4.81 0.85 -3.97
C ILE A 105 -5.62 2.14 -4.01
N VAL A 106 -6.90 2.06 -3.70
CA VAL A 106 -7.85 3.15 -3.88
C VAL A 106 -8.58 3.44 -2.57
N SER A 107 -8.73 4.72 -2.25
CA SER A 107 -9.53 5.18 -1.12
C SER A 107 -10.93 5.53 -1.62
N THR A 108 -11.93 4.80 -1.16
CA THR A 108 -13.33 4.97 -1.58
C THR A 108 -14.21 5.33 -0.39
N SER A 109 -15.45 5.68 -0.66
CA SER A 109 -16.46 5.92 0.39
C SER A 109 -16.75 4.68 1.23
N LYS A 110 -16.41 3.50 0.72
CA LYS A 110 -16.59 2.22 1.42
C LYS A 110 -15.29 1.67 2.02
N GLY A 111 -14.25 2.51 2.08
CA GLY A 111 -12.97 2.15 2.66
C GLY A 111 -11.85 2.06 1.63
N ILE A 112 -10.69 1.66 2.09
CA ILE A 112 -9.52 1.48 1.23
C ILE A 112 -9.54 0.07 0.69
N MET A 113 -9.37 -0.07 -0.62
CA MET A 113 -9.48 -1.35 -1.31
C MET A 113 -8.66 -1.33 -2.60
N THR A 114 -8.58 -2.48 -3.27
CA THR A 114 -7.96 -2.53 -4.59
C THR A 114 -8.91 -1.92 -5.63
N GLY A 115 -8.35 -1.44 -6.73
CA GLY A 115 -9.15 -0.91 -7.84
C GLY A 115 -10.10 -1.96 -8.41
N LYS A 116 -9.66 -3.22 -8.44
CA LYS A 116 -10.51 -4.33 -8.90
C LYS A 116 -11.73 -4.51 -8.01
N LYS A 117 -11.54 -4.46 -6.69
CA LYS A 117 -12.66 -4.56 -5.73
C LYS A 117 -13.58 -3.35 -5.84
N ALA A 118 -13.01 -2.14 -5.95
CA ALA A 118 -13.81 -0.91 -6.12
C ALA A 118 -14.69 -1.00 -7.35
N LYS A 119 -14.15 -1.49 -8.47
CA LYS A 119 -14.90 -1.68 -9.69
C LYS A 119 -16.05 -2.67 -9.50
N SER A 120 -15.79 -3.79 -8.80
CA SER A 120 -16.82 -4.79 -8.52
C SER A 120 -17.94 -4.26 -7.63
N LEU A 121 -17.62 -3.34 -6.72
CA LEU A 121 -18.59 -2.69 -5.84
C LEU A 121 -19.23 -1.45 -6.47
N ASN A 122 -18.82 -1.12 -7.69
CA ASN A 122 -19.35 0.01 -8.46
C ASN A 122 -19.10 1.35 -7.76
N VAL A 123 -17.91 1.51 -7.16
CA VAL A 123 -17.50 2.75 -6.50
C VAL A 123 -16.20 3.27 -7.10
N GLY A 124 -16.06 4.59 -7.15
CA GLY A 124 -14.82 5.25 -7.51
C GLY A 124 -14.11 5.81 -6.28
N GLY A 125 -12.96 6.38 -6.46
CA GLY A 125 -12.22 6.98 -5.35
C GLY A 125 -10.87 7.56 -5.75
N GLU A 126 -10.10 7.90 -4.75
CA GLU A 126 -8.75 8.44 -4.91
C GLU A 126 -7.76 7.30 -5.12
N VAL A 127 -7.03 7.35 -6.23
CA VAL A 127 -6.02 6.33 -6.53
C VAL A 127 -4.75 6.66 -5.75
N LEU A 128 -4.49 5.91 -4.69
CA LEU A 128 -3.39 6.20 -3.77
C LEU A 128 -2.04 5.73 -4.31
N ALA A 129 -1.98 4.51 -4.81
CA ALA A 129 -0.70 3.90 -5.19
C ALA A 129 -0.90 2.73 -6.15
N PHE A 130 0.18 2.40 -6.86
CA PHE A 130 0.29 1.16 -7.62
C PHE A 130 1.35 0.27 -6.98
N VAL A 131 1.11 -1.03 -6.96
CA VAL A 131 2.06 -2.04 -6.48
C VAL A 131 2.07 -3.19 -7.49
N TRP A 132 3.26 -3.66 -7.82
CA TRP A 132 3.40 -4.80 -8.74
C TRP A 132 4.65 -5.62 -8.47
#